data_837d9ee51db3cd57c319c6d2b52ec6c0
#
_entry.id   837d9ee51db3cd57c319c6d2b52ec6c0
#
_cell.length_a   1.000
_cell.length_b   1.000
_cell.length_c   1.000
_cell.angle_alpha   90.00
_cell.angle_beta   90.00
_cell.angle_gamma   90.00
#
_symmetry.space_group_name_H-M   'P 1'
#
loop_
_entity.id
_entity.type
_entity.pdbx_description
1 polymer ?
#
loop_
_entity_poly.entity_id
_entity_poly.type
_entity_poly.pdbx_seq_one_letter_code
_entity_poly.pdbx_strand_id
1 'polypeptide(L)'
;VLNEAQQGRYGSLMSLSKLLEAQVGDQFMHGMQLSVICAEDADLFKTDPADGDTVLGSAMGDTLKAQCAAWPTGKRPADFHTAWTSDIPTLLTSGELDPVTPPRYGEQVLRTLSNGRHLVLKGQGHGTFAVGCMPKLLGRFLETADAKGLDAKCLDSLDYVPPFTSFNGWEP
;
A
#
# COMPACT_ATOMS: atom_id res chain seq x y z
N VAL A 1 4.89 -24.81 2.55
CA VAL A 1 3.48 -24.39 2.54
C VAL A 1 2.89 -24.53 1.15
N LEU A 2 3.35 -23.75 0.13
CA LEU A 2 2.76 -23.80 -1.23
C LEU A 2 2.84 -25.18 -1.87
N ASN A 3 4.00 -25.86 -1.80
CA ASN A 3 4.17 -27.21 -2.33
C ASN A 3 3.23 -28.25 -1.68
N GLU A 4 2.96 -28.12 -0.38
CA GLU A 4 1.99 -28.98 0.31
C GLU A 4 0.56 -28.68 -0.11
N ALA A 5 0.20 -27.40 -0.22
CA ALA A 5 -1.12 -26.97 -0.69
C ALA A 5 -1.39 -27.47 -2.12
N GLN A 6 -0.40 -27.43 -3.00
CA GLN A 6 -0.48 -27.96 -4.37
C GLN A 6 -0.73 -29.50 -4.38
N GLN A 7 -0.29 -30.21 -3.34
CA GLN A 7 -0.54 -31.63 -3.15
C GLN A 7 -1.83 -31.93 -2.34
N GLY A 8 -2.69 -30.93 -2.14
CA GLY A 8 -3.94 -31.08 -1.38
C GLY A 8 -3.76 -31.09 0.15
N ARG A 9 -2.56 -30.82 0.65
CA ARG A 9 -2.27 -30.76 2.10
C ARG A 9 -2.29 -29.32 2.59
N TYR A 10 -3.42 -28.87 3.10
CA TYR A 10 -3.64 -27.46 3.48
C TYR A 10 -3.29 -27.13 4.94
N GLY A 11 -2.83 -28.09 5.76
CA GLY A 11 -2.55 -27.88 7.18
C GLY A 11 -1.59 -26.71 7.46
N SER A 12 -0.45 -26.69 6.77
CA SER A 12 0.55 -25.60 6.93
C SER A 12 0.03 -24.24 6.48
N LEU A 13 -0.77 -24.20 5.42
CA LEU A 13 -1.40 -22.95 4.93
C LEU A 13 -2.40 -22.42 5.95
N MET A 14 -3.25 -23.28 6.49
CA MET A 14 -4.24 -22.91 7.51
C MET A 14 -3.58 -22.46 8.82
N SER A 15 -2.47 -23.10 9.20
CA SER A 15 -1.71 -22.70 10.38
C SER A 15 -1.07 -21.33 10.20
N LEU A 16 -0.51 -21.03 9.01
CA LEU A 16 0.03 -19.73 8.68
C LEU A 16 -1.07 -18.65 8.69
N SER A 17 -2.23 -18.93 8.11
CA SER A 17 -3.38 -18.01 8.14
C SER A 17 -3.79 -17.66 9.56
N LYS A 18 -3.92 -18.65 10.46
CA LYS A 18 -4.25 -18.43 11.87
C LYS A 18 -3.16 -17.64 12.63
N LEU A 19 -1.90 -17.90 12.32
CA LEU A 19 -0.79 -17.15 12.91
C LEU A 19 -0.84 -15.67 12.52
N LEU A 20 -1.08 -15.39 11.23
CA LEU A 20 -1.24 -14.02 10.73
C LEU A 20 -2.46 -13.34 11.35
N GLU A 21 -3.59 -14.03 11.43
CA GLU A 21 -4.81 -13.53 12.07
C GLU A 21 -4.57 -13.16 13.54
N ALA A 22 -3.88 -14.01 14.29
CA ALA A 22 -3.53 -13.76 15.69
C ALA A 22 -2.54 -12.59 15.89
N GLN A 23 -1.59 -12.41 14.95
CA GLN A 23 -0.59 -11.34 15.05
C GLN A 23 -1.06 -9.99 14.52
N VAL A 24 -1.93 -9.99 13.54
CA VAL A 24 -2.32 -8.78 12.79
C VAL A 24 -3.76 -8.38 13.13
N GLY A 25 -4.65 -9.35 13.36
CA GLY A 25 -6.08 -9.08 13.58
C GLY A 25 -6.36 -8.15 14.75
N ASP A 26 -5.66 -8.34 15.87
CA ASP A 26 -5.81 -7.51 17.08
C ASP A 26 -5.21 -6.10 16.93
N GLN A 27 -4.40 -5.86 15.88
CA GLN A 27 -3.82 -4.54 15.60
C GLN A 27 -4.74 -3.66 14.75
N PHE A 28 -5.75 -4.24 14.10
CA PHE A 28 -6.70 -3.49 13.30
C PHE A 28 -7.82 -2.90 14.17
N MET A 29 -7.90 -1.58 14.18
CA MET A 29 -9.02 -0.85 14.79
C MET A 29 -10.21 -0.87 13.82
N HIS A 30 -10.90 -2.04 13.73
CA HIS A 30 -11.99 -2.26 12.77
C HIS A 30 -13.06 -1.17 12.79
N GLY A 31 -13.42 -0.67 13.99
CA GLY A 31 -14.38 0.43 14.10
C GLY A 31 -13.89 1.72 13.46
N MET A 32 -12.63 2.08 13.65
CA MET A 32 -12.03 3.24 13.00
C MET A 32 -11.92 3.02 11.48
N GLN A 33 -11.49 1.86 11.06
CA GLN A 33 -11.40 1.50 9.64
C GLN A 33 -12.75 1.65 8.93
N LEU A 34 -13.81 1.08 9.49
CA LEU A 34 -15.16 1.20 8.93
C LEU A 34 -15.67 2.64 8.96
N SER A 35 -15.39 3.40 10.04
CA SER A 35 -15.79 4.81 10.11
C SER A 35 -15.16 5.65 9.00
N VAL A 36 -13.87 5.40 8.68
CA VAL A 36 -13.18 6.08 7.58
C VAL A 36 -13.72 5.61 6.23
N ILE A 37 -13.64 4.32 5.93
CA ILE A 37 -14.03 3.76 4.63
C ILE A 37 -15.49 4.08 4.31
N CYS A 38 -16.39 3.90 5.26
CA CYS A 38 -17.81 4.10 5.01
C CYS A 38 -18.20 5.57 4.85
N ALA A 39 -17.47 6.49 5.51
CA ALA A 39 -17.70 7.93 5.35
C ALA A 39 -17.04 8.50 4.08
N GLU A 40 -15.89 7.97 3.69
CA GLU A 40 -15.04 8.58 2.65
C GLU A 40 -15.18 7.91 1.29
N ASP A 41 -15.27 6.58 1.22
CA ASP A 41 -15.08 5.83 -0.03
C ASP A 41 -16.25 4.93 -0.44
N ALA A 42 -17.24 4.68 0.44
CA ALA A 42 -18.26 3.68 0.19
C ALA A 42 -19.07 3.90 -1.10
N ASP A 43 -19.29 5.16 -1.50
CA ASP A 43 -19.99 5.52 -2.74
C ASP A 43 -19.15 5.30 -4.00
N LEU A 44 -17.84 5.10 -3.86
CA LEU A 44 -16.92 4.79 -4.95
C LEU A 44 -16.79 3.28 -5.21
N PHE A 45 -17.30 2.44 -4.32
CA PHE A 45 -17.23 0.99 -4.51
C PHE A 45 -18.03 0.53 -5.72
N LYS A 46 -17.32 0.11 -6.74
CA LYS A 46 -17.88 -0.48 -7.96
C LYS A 46 -17.50 -1.95 -8.00
N THR A 47 -18.45 -2.78 -8.39
CA THR A 47 -18.16 -4.17 -8.75
C THR A 47 -17.72 -4.19 -10.20
N ASP A 48 -16.53 -4.73 -10.47
CA ASP A 48 -16.07 -4.96 -11.83
C ASP A 48 -16.43 -6.41 -12.21
N PRO A 49 -17.13 -6.64 -13.32
CA PRO A 49 -17.41 -8.01 -13.80
C PRO A 49 -16.15 -8.86 -13.99
N ALA A 50 -15.00 -8.24 -14.31
CA ALA A 50 -13.72 -8.92 -14.44
C ALA A 50 -13.19 -9.49 -13.12
N ASP A 51 -13.67 -8.99 -11.97
CA ASP A 51 -13.28 -9.52 -10.65
C ASP A 51 -13.71 -10.99 -10.48
N GLY A 52 -14.74 -11.43 -11.20
CA GLY A 52 -15.22 -12.82 -11.15
C GLY A 52 -14.17 -13.87 -11.52
N ASP A 53 -13.18 -13.49 -12.33
CA ASP A 53 -12.08 -14.37 -12.76
C ASP A 53 -10.86 -14.29 -11.81
N THR A 54 -10.94 -13.50 -10.73
CA THR A 54 -9.87 -13.40 -9.73
C THR A 54 -10.11 -14.35 -8.55
N VAL A 55 -9.03 -14.63 -7.78
CA VAL A 55 -9.11 -15.57 -6.62
C VAL A 55 -10.11 -15.09 -5.56
N LEU A 56 -10.22 -13.79 -5.32
CA LEU A 56 -11.12 -13.22 -4.32
C LEU A 56 -12.46 -12.78 -4.90
N GLY A 57 -12.57 -12.66 -6.22
CA GLY A 57 -13.76 -12.14 -6.86
C GLY A 57 -14.13 -10.76 -6.30
N SER A 58 -15.42 -10.47 -6.22
CA SER A 58 -15.96 -9.25 -5.62
C SER A 58 -16.12 -9.33 -4.08
N ALA A 59 -15.77 -10.46 -3.44
CA ALA A 59 -16.14 -10.74 -2.06
C ALA A 59 -15.70 -9.67 -1.05
N MET A 60 -14.51 -9.10 -1.21
CA MET A 60 -14.02 -8.04 -0.32
C MET A 60 -14.85 -6.76 -0.48
N GLY A 61 -15.09 -6.32 -1.70
CA GLY A 61 -15.88 -5.12 -1.99
C GLY A 61 -17.33 -5.26 -1.53
N ASP A 62 -17.94 -6.41 -1.77
CA ASP A 62 -19.32 -6.69 -1.38
C ASP A 62 -19.47 -6.77 0.15
N THR A 63 -18.50 -7.35 0.84
CA THR A 63 -18.45 -7.36 2.31
C THR A 63 -18.37 -5.94 2.87
N LEU A 64 -17.47 -5.10 2.35
CA LEU A 64 -17.35 -3.70 2.78
C LEU A 64 -18.64 -2.92 2.50
N LYS A 65 -19.26 -3.09 1.34
CA LYS A 65 -20.56 -2.46 1.02
C LYS A 65 -21.63 -2.87 2.03
N ALA A 66 -21.74 -4.15 2.35
CA ALA A 66 -22.72 -4.64 3.32
C ALA A 66 -22.47 -4.09 4.72
N GLN A 67 -21.20 -4.01 5.15
CA GLN A 67 -20.84 -3.40 6.42
C GLN A 67 -21.15 -1.91 6.46
N CYS A 68 -20.83 -1.17 5.39
CA CYS A 68 -21.10 0.26 5.30
C CYS A 68 -22.61 0.58 5.25
N ALA A 69 -23.44 -0.30 4.74
CA ALA A 69 -24.89 -0.14 4.76
C ALA A 69 -25.47 -0.11 6.18
N ALA A 70 -24.81 -0.75 7.15
CA ALA A 70 -25.22 -0.80 8.54
C ALA A 70 -24.37 0.10 9.47
N TRP A 71 -23.23 0.62 9.00
CA TRP A 71 -22.30 1.40 9.81
C TRP A 71 -22.71 2.86 9.87
N PRO A 72 -22.68 3.50 11.07
CA PRO A 72 -22.94 4.93 11.19
C PRO A 72 -21.91 5.74 10.38
N THR A 73 -22.39 6.58 9.47
CA THR A 73 -21.52 7.42 8.63
C THR A 73 -21.64 8.88 8.99
N GLY A 74 -20.49 9.57 9.03
CA GLY A 74 -20.43 11.02 9.16
C GLY A 74 -20.76 11.74 7.83
N LYS A 75 -20.75 13.07 7.89
CA LYS A 75 -20.84 13.91 6.68
C LYS A 75 -19.43 14.29 6.26
N ARG A 76 -19.12 14.15 4.97
CA ARG A 76 -17.91 14.70 4.36
C ARG A 76 -18.23 15.93 3.51
N PRO A 77 -17.25 16.84 3.28
CA PRO A 77 -17.40 17.94 2.33
C PRO A 77 -17.72 17.42 0.94
N ALA A 78 -18.47 18.17 0.15
CA ALA A 78 -18.84 17.77 -1.21
C ALA A 78 -17.62 17.69 -2.15
N ASP A 79 -16.57 18.42 -1.87
CA ASP A 79 -15.32 18.50 -2.61
C ASP A 79 -14.23 17.55 -2.08
N PHE A 80 -14.56 16.62 -1.19
CA PHE A 80 -13.59 15.74 -0.51
C PHE A 80 -12.69 14.97 -1.50
N HIS A 81 -13.24 14.53 -2.62
CA HIS A 81 -12.49 13.81 -3.66
C HIS A 81 -11.90 14.73 -4.74
N THR A 82 -12.04 16.04 -4.59
CA THR A 82 -11.46 16.97 -5.55
C THR A 82 -9.95 17.03 -5.38
N ALA A 83 -9.22 16.87 -6.48
CA ALA A 83 -7.76 16.95 -6.45
C ALA A 83 -7.32 18.32 -5.94
N TRP A 84 -6.55 18.31 -4.85
CA TRP A 84 -6.02 19.52 -4.24
C TRP A 84 -4.72 19.96 -4.92
N THR A 85 -4.61 21.24 -5.27
CA THR A 85 -3.41 21.83 -5.87
C THR A 85 -2.64 22.60 -4.82
N SER A 86 -1.33 22.38 -4.73
CA SER A 86 -0.49 23.00 -3.71
C SER A 86 0.92 23.29 -4.21
N ASP A 87 1.54 24.33 -3.66
CA ASP A 87 2.96 24.66 -3.79
C ASP A 87 3.76 24.32 -2.53
N ILE A 88 3.11 23.71 -1.52
CA ILE A 88 3.79 23.26 -0.30
C ILE A 88 4.80 22.17 -0.68
N PRO A 89 6.07 22.30 -0.22
CA PRO A 89 7.07 21.26 -0.43
C PRO A 89 6.57 19.90 0.06
N THR A 90 6.52 18.93 -0.85
CA THR A 90 5.95 17.62 -0.56
C THR A 90 6.88 16.51 -1.05
N LEU A 91 7.21 15.58 -0.17
CA LEU A 91 7.95 14.38 -0.51
C LEU A 91 6.99 13.18 -0.50
N LEU A 92 6.81 12.57 -1.66
CA LEU A 92 6.05 11.32 -1.83
C LEU A 92 7.03 10.14 -1.92
N THR A 93 6.69 9.02 -1.31
CA THR A 93 7.50 7.81 -1.39
C THR A 93 6.63 6.59 -1.66
N SER A 94 7.07 5.72 -2.55
CA SER A 94 6.40 4.45 -2.87
C SER A 94 7.42 3.34 -3.04
N GLY A 95 7.04 2.13 -2.66
CA GLY A 95 7.77 0.94 -3.10
C GLY A 95 7.34 0.56 -4.52
N GLU A 96 8.29 0.18 -5.36
CA GLU A 96 8.01 -0.24 -6.75
C GLU A 96 7.00 -1.39 -6.81
N LEU A 97 7.10 -2.33 -5.87
CA LEU A 97 6.30 -3.54 -5.78
C LEU A 97 5.18 -3.43 -4.73
N ASP A 98 4.78 -2.22 -4.35
CA ASP A 98 3.75 -1.99 -3.35
C ASP A 98 2.36 -2.41 -3.87
N PRO A 99 1.73 -3.47 -3.32
CA PRO A 99 0.42 -3.93 -3.77
C PRO A 99 -0.74 -3.12 -3.16
N VAL A 100 -0.48 -2.33 -2.11
CA VAL A 100 -1.51 -1.58 -1.37
C VAL A 100 -1.65 -0.18 -1.93
N THR A 101 -0.53 0.55 -2.02
CA THR A 101 -0.46 1.91 -2.56
C THR A 101 0.59 2.00 -3.67
N PRO A 102 0.30 1.40 -4.84
CA PRO A 102 1.26 1.34 -5.94
C PRO A 102 1.68 2.73 -6.42
N PRO A 103 2.91 2.87 -7.00
CA PRO A 103 3.50 4.16 -7.40
C PRO A 103 2.60 5.06 -8.24
N ARG A 104 1.72 4.47 -9.07
CA ARG A 104 0.78 5.24 -9.90
C ARG A 104 -0.11 6.21 -9.12
N TYR A 105 -0.41 5.92 -7.85
CA TYR A 105 -1.19 6.83 -7.01
C TYR A 105 -0.36 8.04 -6.57
N GLY A 106 0.90 7.82 -6.19
CA GLY A 106 1.83 8.91 -5.92
C GLY A 106 2.08 9.80 -7.15
N GLU A 107 2.21 9.19 -8.33
CA GLU A 107 2.33 9.91 -9.60
C GLU A 107 1.10 10.75 -9.93
N GLN A 108 -0.09 10.22 -9.64
CA GLN A 108 -1.33 10.97 -9.83
C GLN A 108 -1.40 12.19 -8.93
N VAL A 109 -1.09 12.03 -7.64
CA VAL A 109 -1.07 13.13 -6.66
C VAL A 109 0.01 14.16 -7.02
N LEU A 110 1.18 13.73 -7.48
CA LEU A 110 2.28 14.62 -7.85
C LEU A 110 1.90 15.64 -8.92
N ARG A 111 0.97 15.32 -9.81
CA ARG A 111 0.54 16.22 -10.90
C ARG A 111 -0.06 17.53 -10.39
N THR A 112 -0.54 17.56 -9.17
CA THR A 112 -1.16 18.74 -8.54
C THR A 112 -0.26 19.43 -7.52
N LEU A 113 0.98 18.94 -7.36
CA LEU A 113 1.96 19.44 -6.38
C LEU A 113 3.16 20.09 -7.08
N SER A 114 3.13 21.42 -7.27
CA SER A 114 4.17 22.14 -8.01
C SER A 114 5.57 22.03 -7.37
N ASN A 115 5.66 21.89 -6.04
CA ASN A 115 6.89 21.65 -5.27
C ASN A 115 6.97 20.22 -4.70
N GLY A 116 6.31 19.27 -5.38
CA GLY A 116 6.37 17.88 -5.02
C GLY A 116 7.56 17.15 -5.68
N ARG A 117 8.00 16.07 -5.03
CA ARG A 117 8.88 15.04 -5.59
C ARG A 117 8.43 13.67 -5.15
N HIS A 118 8.41 12.71 -6.07
CA HIS A 118 8.10 11.33 -5.79
C HIS A 118 9.36 10.47 -5.91
N LEU A 119 9.68 9.72 -4.86
CA LEU A 119 10.76 8.73 -4.83
C LEU A 119 10.13 7.34 -4.87
N VAL A 120 10.44 6.59 -5.92
CA VAL A 120 10.03 5.18 -6.05
C VAL A 120 11.23 4.30 -5.73
N LEU A 121 11.10 3.46 -4.71
CA LEU A 121 12.17 2.60 -4.21
C LEU A 121 12.13 1.26 -4.93
N LYS A 122 13.15 0.99 -5.74
CA LYS A 122 13.28 -0.22 -6.55
C LYS A 122 13.25 -1.49 -5.70
N GLY A 123 12.48 -2.49 -6.11
CA GLY A 123 12.36 -3.78 -5.45
C GLY A 123 11.69 -3.77 -4.07
N GLN A 124 11.15 -2.63 -3.63
CA GLN A 124 10.55 -2.51 -2.30
C GLN A 124 9.02 -2.62 -2.35
N GLY A 125 8.44 -3.15 -1.27
CA GLY A 125 7.00 -3.22 -1.06
C GLY A 125 6.45 -2.06 -0.24
N HIS A 126 5.33 -2.31 0.47
CA HIS A 126 4.68 -1.33 1.33
C HIS A 126 5.56 -0.98 2.55
N GLY A 127 5.80 0.31 2.78
CA GLY A 127 6.61 0.79 3.90
C GLY A 127 8.05 1.13 3.50
N THR A 128 8.29 2.38 3.10
CA THR A 128 9.56 2.83 2.51
C THR A 128 10.46 3.61 3.47
N PHE A 129 9.92 4.11 4.58
CA PHE A 129 10.62 5.08 5.45
C PHE A 129 11.89 4.55 6.13
N ALA A 130 11.99 3.24 6.37
CA ALA A 130 13.14 2.61 7.01
C ALA A 130 14.12 1.97 6.01
N VAL A 131 13.88 2.11 4.71
CA VAL A 131 14.66 1.41 3.67
C VAL A 131 15.90 2.21 3.30
N GLY A 132 17.06 1.56 3.31
CA GLY A 132 18.32 2.13 2.84
C GLY A 132 18.64 3.48 3.49
N CYS A 133 18.83 4.50 2.68
CA CYS A 133 19.12 5.86 3.14
C CYS A 133 17.87 6.74 3.33
N MET A 134 16.66 6.22 3.18
CA MET A 134 15.43 6.99 3.33
C MET A 134 15.31 7.78 4.65
N PRO A 135 15.70 7.24 5.83
CA PRO A 135 15.66 8.02 7.06
C PRO A 135 16.49 9.31 6.99
N LYS A 136 17.64 9.27 6.32
CA LYS A 136 18.50 10.46 6.14
C LYS A 136 17.88 11.46 5.15
N LEU A 137 17.30 10.97 4.06
CA LEU A 137 16.62 11.80 3.07
C LEU A 137 15.38 12.48 3.68
N LEU A 138 14.61 11.75 4.47
CA LEU A 138 13.46 12.29 5.19
C LEU A 138 13.91 13.37 6.20
N GLY A 139 14.95 13.10 7.01
CA GLY A 139 15.52 14.07 7.92
C GLY A 139 15.95 15.35 7.18
N ARG A 140 16.67 15.19 6.06
CA ARG A 140 17.09 16.34 5.24
C ARG A 140 15.91 17.12 4.66
N PHE A 141 14.89 16.44 4.18
CA PHE A 141 13.66 17.10 3.70
C PHE A 141 12.97 17.90 4.81
N LEU A 142 12.85 17.35 6.01
CA LEU A 142 12.26 18.04 7.16
C LEU A 142 13.05 19.28 7.59
N GLU A 143 14.38 19.23 7.46
CA GLU A 143 15.27 20.38 7.78
C GLU A 143 15.18 21.50 6.74
N THR A 144 15.07 21.14 5.45
CA THR A 144 15.22 22.11 4.34
C THR A 144 13.92 22.48 3.66
N ALA A 145 12.84 21.69 3.85
CA ALA A 145 11.60 21.79 3.09
C ALA A 145 11.82 21.81 1.55
N ASP A 146 12.90 21.16 1.08
CA ASP A 146 13.24 21.09 -0.35
C ASP A 146 13.26 19.64 -0.83
N ALA A 147 12.12 19.16 -1.32
CA ALA A 147 12.02 17.81 -1.85
C ALA A 147 12.78 17.65 -3.17
N LYS A 148 12.79 18.68 -4.01
CA LYS A 148 13.42 18.63 -5.36
C LYS A 148 14.93 18.63 -5.28
N GLY A 149 15.52 19.34 -4.32
CA GLY A 149 16.97 19.44 -4.11
C GLY A 149 17.58 18.23 -3.39
N LEU A 150 16.80 17.23 -2.95
CA LEU A 150 17.37 16.05 -2.30
C LEU A 150 18.28 15.25 -3.26
N ASP A 151 19.51 14.94 -2.85
CA ASP A 151 20.34 13.95 -3.55
C ASP A 151 19.93 12.54 -3.11
N ALA A 152 19.12 11.90 -3.93
CA ALA A 152 18.58 10.56 -3.68
C ALA A 152 19.38 9.42 -4.35
N LYS A 153 20.58 9.68 -4.87
CA LYS A 153 21.42 8.67 -5.54
C LYS A 153 21.72 7.45 -4.68
N CYS A 154 21.73 7.62 -3.36
CA CYS A 154 21.91 6.50 -2.45
C CYS A 154 20.80 5.43 -2.54
N LEU A 155 19.66 5.74 -3.14
CA LEU A 155 18.60 4.78 -3.42
C LEU A 155 18.85 3.95 -4.69
N ASP A 156 19.77 4.37 -5.56
CA ASP A 156 20.06 3.69 -6.83
C ASP A 156 20.68 2.29 -6.61
N SER A 157 21.21 2.05 -5.40
CA SER A 157 21.72 0.74 -4.98
C SER A 157 20.64 -0.25 -4.54
N LEU A 158 19.40 0.20 -4.40
CA LEU A 158 18.29 -0.70 -4.07
C LEU A 158 17.97 -1.58 -5.28
N ASP A 159 17.72 -2.83 -5.00
CA ASP A 159 17.33 -3.80 -6.02
C ASP A 159 16.35 -4.82 -5.46
N TYR A 160 15.78 -5.60 -6.36
CA TYR A 160 14.93 -6.73 -6.03
C TYR A 160 15.75 -7.81 -5.33
N VAL A 161 15.24 -8.32 -4.20
CA VAL A 161 15.81 -9.50 -3.56
C VAL A 161 15.18 -10.73 -4.22
N PRO A 162 15.94 -11.51 -5.00
CA PRO A 162 15.38 -12.67 -5.67
C PRO A 162 14.90 -13.72 -4.66
N PRO A 163 13.89 -14.53 -5.01
CA PRO A 163 13.42 -15.58 -4.14
C PRO A 163 14.54 -16.63 -3.94
N PHE A 164 14.56 -17.22 -2.76
CA PHE A 164 15.44 -18.34 -2.48
C PHE A 164 15.07 -19.54 -3.37
N THR A 165 15.99 -19.97 -4.22
CA THR A 165 15.79 -21.06 -5.18
C THR A 165 16.51 -22.35 -4.80
N SER A 166 17.64 -22.25 -4.11
CA SER A 166 18.44 -23.42 -3.68
C SER A 166 19.36 -23.08 -2.51
N PHE A 167 19.88 -24.11 -1.82
CA PHE A 167 20.90 -23.93 -0.79
C PHE A 167 22.28 -23.50 -1.32
N ASN A 168 22.49 -23.50 -2.64
CA ASN A 168 23.72 -23.05 -3.29
C ASN A 168 23.70 -21.55 -3.60
N GLY A 169 22.68 -20.83 -3.18
CA GLY A 169 22.46 -19.42 -3.45
C GLY A 169 21.27 -19.19 -4.40
N TRP A 170 21.12 -17.95 -4.83
CA TRP A 170 20.03 -17.50 -5.70
C TRP A 170 20.41 -17.52 -7.19
N GLU A 171 21.67 -17.72 -7.49
CA GLU A 171 22.11 -17.97 -8.88
C GLU A 171 21.87 -19.43 -9.24
N PRO A 172 21.37 -19.72 -10.46
CA PRO A 172 21.16 -21.07 -10.94
C PRO A 172 22.46 -21.83 -11.17
#